data_1a96d57c03db8d43b6dcef0a667450f7
#
_entry.id   1a96d57c03db8d43b6dcef0a667450f7
#
_cell.length_a   1.000
_cell.length_b   1.000
_cell.length_c   1.000
_cell.angle_alpha   90.00
_cell.angle_beta   90.00
_cell.angle_gamma   90.00
#
_symmetry.space_group_name_H-M   'P 1'
#
loop_
_entity.id
_entity.type
_entity.pdbx_description
1 polymer ?
#
loop_
_entity_poly.entity_id
_entity_poly.type
_entity_poly.pdbx_seq_one_letter_code
_entity_poly.pdbx_strand_id
1 'polypeptide(L)'
;MTDLVVPEKIPGLAPLRKEYDVLLCDVWGVIHNGLCLFDGVNQALTSWRDSGGKVVLLTNAPRPAATVQKRLDALNLDRKAYDDILSSGDAARDMLKERAAQGQACHFVGAGKDTDLLEGIDIKLTSAEDADFILLTGMANDEVETPEDYRAAIGLWKEHNLPLICANPDRIVQIGDKVMYCAGALAEIYEQMGGRVIWLGKPYLPIYDTAAARINKLTDVHKSKVLAIGDGHKTDVPGANAAGYDVLYVTGGLAETLDHPPETPAEAAAFLSQHHAFAHYCLKYLVW
;
A
#
# COMPACT_ATOMS: atom_id res chain seq x y z
N MET A 1 22.83 -17.92 12.60
CA MET A 1 22.41 -16.53 12.87
C MET A 1 22.67 -15.80 11.57
N THR A 2 21.64 -15.40 10.83
CA THR A 2 21.82 -14.50 9.68
C THR A 2 22.29 -13.17 10.23
N ASP A 3 23.40 -12.65 9.71
CA ASP A 3 23.91 -11.33 10.11
C ASP A 3 22.80 -10.29 9.90
N LEU A 4 22.58 -9.46 10.93
CA LEU A 4 21.57 -8.41 10.90
C LEU A 4 21.99 -7.33 9.88
N VAL A 5 21.16 -7.09 8.87
CA VAL A 5 21.42 -6.03 7.90
C VAL A 5 21.07 -4.69 8.54
N VAL A 6 22.08 -3.91 8.89
CA VAL A 6 21.89 -2.57 9.46
C VAL A 6 21.81 -1.55 8.32
N PRO A 7 20.68 -0.82 8.16
CA PRO A 7 20.53 0.14 7.08
C PRO A 7 21.47 1.33 7.25
N GLU A 8 21.97 1.87 6.14
CA GLU A 8 22.71 3.13 6.14
C GLU A 8 21.75 4.29 6.42
N LYS A 9 22.09 5.14 7.41
CA LYS A 9 21.36 6.37 7.65
C LYS A 9 21.80 7.42 6.65
N ILE A 10 20.90 7.86 5.79
CA ILE A 10 21.17 8.85 4.75
C ILE A 10 20.63 10.23 5.14
N PRO A 11 21.28 11.32 4.69
CA PRO A 11 20.82 12.68 4.97
C PRO A 11 19.62 13.10 4.11
N GLY A 12 19.38 12.41 3.00
CA GLY A 12 18.32 12.68 2.04
C GLY A 12 18.49 11.85 0.76
N LEU A 13 17.66 12.08 -0.26
CA LEU A 13 17.66 11.31 -1.50
C LEU A 13 18.80 11.66 -2.47
N ALA A 14 19.36 12.87 -2.39
CA ALA A 14 20.34 13.36 -3.35
C ALA A 14 21.56 12.43 -3.57
N PRO A 15 22.18 11.82 -2.55
CA PRO A 15 23.30 10.90 -2.74
C PRO A 15 22.91 9.66 -3.56
N LEU A 16 21.69 9.17 -3.38
CA LEU A 16 21.19 7.92 -4.01
C LEU A 16 20.89 8.08 -5.50
N ARG A 17 20.80 9.32 -6.01
CA ARG A 17 20.52 9.56 -7.43
C ARG A 17 21.61 9.00 -8.36
N LYS A 18 22.82 8.77 -7.88
CA LYS A 18 23.89 8.13 -8.66
C LYS A 18 23.72 6.61 -8.80
N GLU A 19 22.98 6.02 -7.88
CA GLU A 19 22.80 4.56 -7.80
C GLU A 19 21.47 4.11 -8.40
N TYR A 20 20.42 4.92 -8.19
CA TYR A 20 19.05 4.59 -8.61
C TYR A 20 18.50 5.60 -9.61
N ASP A 21 17.69 5.11 -10.52
CA ASP A 21 17.01 5.90 -11.56
C ASP A 21 15.52 6.06 -11.30
N VAL A 22 14.92 5.15 -10.54
CA VAL A 22 13.48 5.12 -10.24
C VAL A 22 13.25 5.00 -8.74
N LEU A 23 12.31 5.79 -8.21
CA LEU A 23 11.70 5.58 -6.91
C LEU A 23 10.35 4.87 -7.08
N LEU A 24 10.17 3.74 -6.39
CA LEU A 24 8.88 3.10 -6.17
C LEU A 24 8.45 3.48 -4.75
N CYS A 25 7.64 4.53 -4.64
CA CYS A 25 7.42 5.24 -3.39
C CYS A 25 6.02 4.97 -2.85
N ASP A 26 5.94 4.54 -1.59
CA ASP A 26 4.68 4.52 -0.87
C ASP A 26 4.10 5.92 -0.69
N VAL A 27 2.81 5.99 -0.39
CA VAL A 27 2.04 7.24 -0.27
C VAL A 27 1.72 7.57 1.17
N TRP A 28 1.01 6.69 1.87
CA TRP A 28 0.58 6.94 3.24
C TRP A 28 1.72 6.63 4.22
N GLY A 29 2.04 7.56 5.11
CA GLY A 29 3.17 7.42 6.04
C GLY A 29 4.53 7.85 5.46
N VAL A 30 4.60 8.03 4.14
CA VAL A 30 5.81 8.50 3.44
C VAL A 30 5.62 9.89 2.85
N ILE A 31 4.51 10.11 2.14
CA ILE A 31 4.19 11.40 1.52
C ILE A 31 3.32 12.25 2.44
N HIS A 32 2.33 11.65 3.11
CA HIS A 32 1.39 12.32 3.99
C HIS A 32 0.92 11.44 5.15
N ASN A 33 0.39 12.08 6.18
CA ASN A 33 -0.21 11.43 7.35
C ASN A 33 -1.76 11.40 7.32
N GLY A 34 -2.35 11.63 6.15
CA GLY A 34 -3.79 11.73 5.97
C GLY A 34 -4.36 13.13 6.17
N LEU A 35 -3.67 14.05 6.83
CA LEU A 35 -4.08 15.44 7.09
C LEU A 35 -3.27 16.44 6.28
N CYS A 36 -1.96 16.25 6.19
CA CYS A 36 -1.02 17.12 5.47
C CYS A 36 0.13 16.30 4.90
N LEU A 37 0.85 16.89 3.95
CA LEU A 37 2.13 16.36 3.48
C LEU A 37 3.18 16.46 4.59
N PHE A 38 4.11 15.51 4.62
CA PHE A 38 5.31 15.67 5.43
C PHE A 38 6.22 16.75 4.85
N ASP A 39 6.90 17.46 5.73
CA ASP A 39 7.81 18.55 5.35
C ASP A 39 8.95 18.03 4.45
N GLY A 40 9.23 18.76 3.38
CA GLY A 40 10.31 18.43 2.44
C GLY A 40 9.95 17.45 1.34
N VAL A 41 8.84 16.68 1.44
CA VAL A 41 8.48 15.63 0.49
C VAL A 41 8.28 16.17 -0.95
N ASN A 42 7.60 17.30 -1.08
CA ASN A 42 7.43 17.95 -2.39
C ASN A 42 8.78 18.26 -3.04
N GLN A 43 9.68 18.87 -2.29
CA GLN A 43 11.03 19.20 -2.78
C GLN A 43 11.83 17.95 -3.10
N ALA A 44 11.78 16.93 -2.24
CA ALA A 44 12.53 15.70 -2.44
C ALA A 44 12.16 15.00 -3.75
N LEU A 45 10.85 14.79 -3.99
CA LEU A 45 10.37 14.10 -5.18
C LEU A 45 10.51 14.94 -6.45
N THR A 46 10.26 16.25 -6.40
CA THR A 46 10.47 17.13 -7.57
C THR A 46 11.94 17.23 -7.92
N SER A 47 12.85 17.38 -6.94
CA SER A 47 14.29 17.41 -7.19
C SER A 47 14.82 16.10 -7.76
N TRP A 48 14.29 14.96 -7.30
CA TRP A 48 14.61 13.66 -7.89
C TRP A 48 14.26 13.64 -9.39
N ARG A 49 13.07 14.09 -9.76
CA ARG A 49 12.62 14.13 -11.15
C ARG A 49 13.36 15.16 -11.98
N ASP A 50 13.63 16.35 -11.44
CA ASP A 50 14.41 17.40 -12.10
C ASP A 50 15.85 16.94 -12.41
N SER A 51 16.39 16.02 -11.60
CA SER A 51 17.69 15.37 -11.86
C SER A 51 17.61 14.23 -12.91
N GLY A 52 16.45 14.02 -13.53
CA GLY A 52 16.23 13.00 -14.57
C GLY A 52 15.74 11.64 -14.05
N GLY A 53 15.46 11.52 -12.75
CA GLY A 53 14.88 10.31 -12.15
C GLY A 53 13.39 10.16 -12.44
N LYS A 54 12.84 8.98 -12.19
CA LYS A 54 11.41 8.67 -12.27
C LYS A 54 10.85 8.37 -10.89
N VAL A 55 9.55 8.65 -10.71
CA VAL A 55 8.82 8.36 -9.47
C VAL A 55 7.50 7.68 -9.80
N VAL A 56 7.32 6.47 -9.32
CA VAL A 56 6.06 5.74 -9.35
C VAL A 56 5.55 5.62 -7.92
N LEU A 57 4.35 6.13 -7.68
CA LEU A 57 3.70 6.00 -6.39
C LEU A 57 3.00 4.65 -6.30
N LEU A 58 3.18 3.93 -5.19
CA LEU A 58 2.60 2.62 -4.94
C LEU A 58 1.83 2.62 -3.62
N THR A 59 0.50 2.45 -3.65
CA THR A 59 -0.35 2.53 -2.46
C THR A 59 -1.30 1.35 -2.31
N ASN A 60 -1.56 0.95 -1.06
CA ASN A 60 -2.58 -0.03 -0.71
C ASN A 60 -4.01 0.57 -0.66
N ALA A 61 -4.16 1.86 -0.97
CA ALA A 61 -5.49 2.48 -1.00
C ALA A 61 -6.45 1.70 -1.91
N PRO A 62 -7.66 1.35 -1.42
CA PRO A 62 -8.67 0.59 -2.19
C PRO A 62 -9.45 1.53 -3.12
N ARG A 63 -8.75 2.41 -3.82
CA ARG A 63 -9.33 3.47 -4.66
C ARG A 63 -8.59 3.55 -5.98
N PRO A 64 -9.28 3.92 -7.07
CA PRO A 64 -8.62 4.15 -8.36
C PRO A 64 -7.50 5.19 -8.25
N ALA A 65 -6.43 5.05 -9.03
CA ALA A 65 -5.32 6.01 -9.07
C ALA A 65 -5.80 7.45 -9.29
N ALA A 66 -6.84 7.66 -10.09
CA ALA A 66 -7.43 8.99 -10.31
C ALA A 66 -8.02 9.60 -9.03
N THR A 67 -8.58 8.80 -8.13
CA THR A 67 -9.09 9.26 -6.83
C THR A 67 -7.95 9.52 -5.85
N VAL A 68 -6.92 8.65 -5.84
CA VAL A 68 -5.69 8.89 -5.07
C VAL A 68 -5.06 10.22 -5.51
N GLN A 69 -4.97 10.45 -6.81
CA GLN A 69 -4.44 11.70 -7.38
C GLN A 69 -5.21 12.94 -6.89
N LYS A 70 -6.56 12.92 -6.91
CA LYS A 70 -7.39 14.01 -6.39
C LYS A 70 -7.10 14.29 -4.91
N ARG A 71 -6.84 13.23 -4.13
CA ARG A 71 -6.48 13.38 -2.71
C ARG A 71 -5.11 14.04 -2.55
N LEU A 72 -4.11 13.63 -3.33
CA LEU A 72 -2.77 14.22 -3.32
C LEU A 72 -2.81 15.71 -3.74
N ASP A 73 -3.63 16.05 -4.76
CA ASP A 73 -3.84 17.45 -5.16
C ASP A 73 -4.44 18.29 -4.03
N ALA A 74 -5.45 17.75 -3.33
CA ALA A 74 -6.07 18.43 -2.20
C ALA A 74 -5.09 18.65 -1.02
N LEU A 75 -4.06 17.82 -0.92
CA LEU A 75 -2.96 17.98 0.03
C LEU A 75 -1.83 18.87 -0.50
N ASN A 76 -1.95 19.40 -1.73
CA ASN A 76 -0.97 20.23 -2.43
C ASN A 76 0.35 19.50 -2.78
N LEU A 77 0.31 18.20 -3.08
CA LEU A 77 1.44 17.53 -3.70
C LEU A 77 1.60 18.04 -5.14
N ASP A 78 2.79 18.52 -5.50
CA ASP A 78 3.07 19.00 -6.86
C ASP A 78 2.91 17.83 -7.86
N ARG A 79 2.17 18.08 -8.95
CA ARG A 79 2.03 17.11 -10.05
C ARG A 79 3.35 16.73 -10.70
N LYS A 80 4.38 17.55 -10.53
CA LYS A 80 5.74 17.23 -10.97
C LYS A 80 6.47 16.26 -10.03
N ALA A 81 5.91 15.93 -8.87
CA ALA A 81 6.55 15.05 -7.89
C ALA A 81 6.56 13.58 -8.32
N TYR A 82 5.71 13.16 -9.27
CA TYR A 82 5.62 11.76 -9.70
C TYR A 82 5.26 11.63 -11.18
N ASP A 83 5.54 10.46 -11.75
CA ASP A 83 5.24 10.10 -13.15
C ASP A 83 3.97 9.24 -13.26
N ASP A 84 3.72 8.34 -12.30
CA ASP A 84 2.57 7.43 -12.30
C ASP A 84 2.13 7.09 -10.86
N ILE A 85 0.88 6.60 -10.73
CA ILE A 85 0.29 6.09 -9.49
C ILE A 85 -0.25 4.70 -9.76
N LEU A 86 0.13 3.73 -8.92
CA LEU A 86 -0.42 2.38 -8.89
C LEU A 86 -1.06 2.14 -7.52
N SER A 87 -2.34 1.80 -7.52
CA SER A 87 -3.09 1.49 -6.31
C SER A 87 -3.59 0.05 -6.28
N SER A 88 -3.83 -0.48 -5.08
CA SER A 88 -4.57 -1.74 -4.93
C SER A 88 -5.97 -1.67 -5.53
N GLY A 89 -6.58 -0.47 -5.50
CA GLY A 89 -7.86 -0.23 -6.14
C GLY A 89 -7.84 -0.42 -7.65
N ASP A 90 -6.76 -0.05 -8.35
CA ASP A 90 -6.62 -0.32 -9.78
C ASP A 90 -6.58 -1.83 -10.06
N ALA A 91 -5.81 -2.59 -9.26
CA ALA A 91 -5.76 -4.04 -9.38
C ALA A 91 -7.13 -4.69 -9.10
N ALA A 92 -7.87 -4.16 -8.11
CA ALA A 92 -9.23 -4.61 -7.82
C ALA A 92 -10.19 -4.34 -8.99
N ARG A 93 -10.10 -3.17 -9.62
CA ARG A 93 -10.92 -2.82 -10.79
C ARG A 93 -10.68 -3.76 -11.97
N ASP A 94 -9.44 -4.11 -12.23
CA ASP A 94 -9.12 -5.03 -13.34
C ASP A 94 -9.69 -6.42 -13.06
N MET A 95 -9.59 -6.93 -11.85
CA MET A 95 -10.22 -8.20 -11.44
C MET A 95 -11.75 -8.13 -11.49
N LEU A 96 -12.35 -7.00 -11.08
CA LEU A 96 -13.81 -6.81 -11.16
C LEU A 96 -14.32 -6.84 -12.60
N LYS A 97 -13.62 -6.21 -13.55
CA LYS A 97 -13.98 -6.26 -14.98
C LYS A 97 -13.97 -7.69 -15.52
N GLU A 98 -12.95 -8.48 -15.15
CA GLU A 98 -12.86 -9.88 -15.55
C GLU A 98 -14.03 -10.70 -15.00
N ARG A 99 -14.39 -10.51 -13.72
CA ARG A 99 -15.51 -11.20 -13.08
C ARG A 99 -16.85 -10.76 -13.62
N ALA A 100 -17.04 -9.47 -13.89
CA ALA A 100 -18.25 -8.95 -14.53
C ALA A 100 -18.46 -9.54 -15.93
N ALA A 101 -17.38 -9.67 -16.72
CA ALA A 101 -17.42 -10.31 -18.03
C ALA A 101 -17.81 -11.80 -17.97
N GLN A 102 -17.60 -12.45 -16.82
CA GLN A 102 -18.03 -13.83 -16.54
C GLN A 102 -19.45 -13.91 -15.97
N GLY A 103 -20.15 -12.77 -15.80
CA GLY A 103 -21.50 -12.70 -15.25
C GLY A 103 -21.58 -12.96 -13.73
N GLN A 104 -20.46 -12.86 -13.01
CA GLN A 104 -20.43 -13.10 -11.58
C GLN A 104 -21.06 -11.96 -10.78
N ALA A 105 -21.69 -12.30 -9.65
CA ALA A 105 -22.28 -11.36 -8.70
C ALA A 105 -21.34 -11.10 -7.53
N CYS A 106 -21.31 -9.85 -7.08
CA CYS A 106 -20.39 -9.34 -6.04
C CYS A 106 -21.16 -8.97 -4.77
N HIS A 107 -20.66 -9.43 -3.63
CA HIS A 107 -21.00 -8.84 -2.33
C HIS A 107 -19.96 -7.78 -1.98
N PHE A 108 -20.37 -6.51 -2.01
CA PHE A 108 -19.47 -5.38 -1.70
C PHE A 108 -19.49 -5.08 -0.20
N VAL A 109 -18.32 -4.98 0.40
CA VAL A 109 -18.11 -4.62 1.82
C VAL A 109 -17.11 -3.48 1.89
N GLY A 110 -17.56 -2.33 2.35
CA GLY A 110 -16.75 -1.13 2.46
C GLY A 110 -17.58 0.13 2.65
N ALA A 111 -16.91 1.23 2.89
CA ALA A 111 -17.55 2.54 3.05
C ALA A 111 -18.11 3.07 1.72
N GLY A 112 -19.17 3.87 1.80
CA GLY A 112 -19.77 4.49 0.60
C GLY A 112 -18.81 5.33 -0.22
N LYS A 113 -17.75 5.86 0.40
CA LYS A 113 -16.67 6.59 -0.29
C LYS A 113 -15.82 5.74 -1.24
N ASP A 114 -15.85 4.41 -1.11
CA ASP A 114 -15.05 3.47 -1.90
C ASP A 114 -15.82 2.89 -3.09
N THR A 115 -17.08 3.31 -3.30
CA THR A 115 -17.90 2.85 -4.44
C THR A 115 -17.40 3.36 -5.79
N ASP A 116 -16.49 4.32 -5.83
CA ASP A 116 -15.79 4.75 -7.04
C ASP A 116 -14.97 3.62 -7.71
N LEU A 117 -14.62 2.58 -6.94
CA LEU A 117 -14.07 1.32 -7.47
C LEU A 117 -15.00 0.63 -8.49
N LEU A 118 -16.30 0.78 -8.33
CA LEU A 118 -17.32 0.11 -9.15
C LEU A 118 -17.71 0.95 -10.38
N GLU A 119 -17.36 2.22 -10.43
CA GLU A 119 -17.77 3.12 -11.51
C GLU A 119 -17.35 2.59 -12.90
N GLY A 120 -18.33 2.50 -13.80
CA GLY A 120 -18.12 2.04 -15.18
C GLY A 120 -17.90 0.53 -15.32
N ILE A 121 -18.14 -0.27 -14.27
CA ILE A 121 -18.08 -1.73 -14.31
C ILE A 121 -19.51 -2.25 -14.14
N ASP A 122 -20.00 -3.00 -15.13
CA ASP A 122 -21.33 -3.62 -15.09
C ASP A 122 -21.28 -4.92 -14.28
N ILE A 123 -21.20 -4.77 -12.95
CA ILE A 123 -21.18 -5.89 -12.00
C ILE A 123 -22.44 -5.89 -11.15
N LYS A 124 -23.08 -7.05 -11.05
CA LYS A 124 -24.27 -7.23 -10.20
C LYS A 124 -23.85 -7.22 -8.73
N LEU A 125 -24.37 -6.26 -7.95
CA LEU A 125 -24.22 -6.26 -6.49
C LEU A 125 -25.38 -7.03 -5.85
N THR A 126 -25.07 -7.85 -4.82
CA THR A 126 -26.04 -8.69 -4.14
C THR A 126 -25.68 -8.95 -2.67
N SER A 127 -26.55 -9.65 -1.93
CA SER A 127 -26.24 -10.15 -0.60
C SER A 127 -25.17 -11.24 -0.64
N ALA A 128 -24.60 -11.61 0.51
CA ALA A 128 -23.57 -12.65 0.57
C ALA A 128 -24.10 -14.02 0.14
N GLU A 129 -25.38 -14.31 0.41
CA GLU A 129 -26.01 -15.59 0.08
C GLU A 129 -26.11 -15.85 -1.43
N ASP A 130 -26.24 -14.77 -2.22
CA ASP A 130 -26.42 -14.83 -3.67
C ASP A 130 -25.16 -14.42 -4.46
N ALA A 131 -24.04 -14.19 -3.76
CA ALA A 131 -22.81 -13.72 -4.38
C ALA A 131 -21.90 -14.87 -4.81
N ASP A 132 -21.09 -14.62 -5.85
CA ASP A 132 -20.01 -15.51 -6.27
C ASP A 132 -18.69 -15.18 -5.57
N PHE A 133 -18.55 -13.95 -5.07
CA PHE A 133 -17.36 -13.47 -4.35
C PHE A 133 -17.66 -12.21 -3.54
N ILE A 134 -16.73 -11.89 -2.63
CA ILE A 134 -16.74 -10.67 -1.83
C ILE A 134 -15.68 -9.71 -2.38
N LEU A 135 -16.03 -8.43 -2.53
CA LEU A 135 -15.07 -7.33 -2.64
C LEU A 135 -15.02 -6.58 -1.32
N LEU A 136 -13.88 -6.64 -0.65
CA LEU A 136 -13.64 -5.98 0.64
C LEU A 136 -12.68 -4.80 0.45
N THR A 137 -13.17 -3.58 0.71
CA THR A 137 -12.37 -2.33 0.67
C THR A 137 -12.10 -1.77 2.06
N GLY A 138 -12.92 -2.10 3.02
CA GLY A 138 -12.86 -1.63 4.40
C GLY A 138 -14.13 -1.98 5.16
N MET A 139 -14.35 -1.30 6.26
CA MET A 139 -15.61 -1.35 7.02
C MET A 139 -16.63 -0.39 6.41
N ALA A 140 -17.93 -0.61 6.65
CA ALA A 140 -18.98 0.29 6.18
C ALA A 140 -18.87 1.67 6.83
N ASN A 141 -18.50 1.71 8.11
CA ASN A 141 -18.16 2.93 8.84
C ASN A 141 -16.83 2.76 9.58
N ASP A 142 -15.74 3.10 8.89
CA ASP A 142 -14.37 2.96 9.38
C ASP A 142 -14.02 3.90 10.57
N GLU A 143 -14.91 4.85 10.91
CA GLU A 143 -14.71 5.74 12.06
C GLU A 143 -15.09 5.10 13.41
N VAL A 144 -16.02 4.14 13.42
CA VAL A 144 -16.60 3.59 14.63
C VAL A 144 -16.62 2.07 14.71
N GLU A 145 -16.60 1.39 13.55
CA GLU A 145 -16.65 -0.07 13.51
C GLU A 145 -15.27 -0.70 13.75
N THR A 146 -15.30 -1.89 14.28
CA THR A 146 -14.12 -2.72 14.55
C THR A 146 -14.25 -4.08 13.84
N PRO A 147 -13.16 -4.84 13.68
CA PRO A 147 -13.24 -6.18 13.11
C PRO A 147 -14.19 -7.12 13.86
N GLU A 148 -14.41 -6.90 15.15
CA GLU A 148 -15.30 -7.72 15.97
C GLU A 148 -16.76 -7.61 15.53
N ASP A 149 -17.19 -6.45 15.04
CA ASP A 149 -18.55 -6.21 14.57
C ASP A 149 -18.88 -7.04 13.31
N TYR A 150 -17.85 -7.52 12.61
CA TYR A 150 -17.98 -8.32 11.37
C TYR A 150 -17.92 -9.83 11.58
N ARG A 151 -17.77 -10.35 12.81
CA ARG A 151 -17.63 -11.79 13.06
C ARG A 151 -18.79 -12.63 12.50
N ALA A 152 -20.02 -12.15 12.69
CA ALA A 152 -21.20 -12.85 12.17
C ALA A 152 -21.21 -12.87 10.63
N ALA A 153 -20.91 -11.73 10.00
CA ALA A 153 -20.81 -11.64 8.54
C ALA A 153 -19.70 -12.54 7.99
N ILE A 154 -18.51 -12.52 8.63
CA ILE A 154 -17.38 -13.38 8.26
C ILE A 154 -17.76 -14.87 8.38
N GLY A 155 -18.53 -15.27 9.41
CA GLY A 155 -19.06 -16.61 9.55
C GLY A 155 -19.94 -17.01 8.36
N LEU A 156 -20.86 -16.14 7.97
CA LEU A 156 -21.74 -16.35 6.79
C LEU A 156 -20.91 -16.47 5.50
N TRP A 157 -19.92 -15.59 5.29
CA TRP A 157 -19.04 -15.68 4.11
C TRP A 157 -18.31 -17.02 4.05
N LYS A 158 -17.90 -17.53 5.21
CA LYS A 158 -17.23 -18.82 5.32
C LYS A 158 -18.17 -19.99 5.04
N GLU A 159 -19.42 -19.95 5.53
CA GLU A 159 -20.46 -20.97 5.26
C GLU A 159 -20.72 -21.10 3.77
N HIS A 160 -20.77 -19.98 3.04
CA HIS A 160 -20.94 -19.95 1.58
C HIS A 160 -19.65 -20.19 0.79
N ASN A 161 -18.49 -20.36 1.47
CA ASN A 161 -17.17 -20.53 0.86
C ASN A 161 -16.81 -19.46 -0.18
N LEU A 162 -17.22 -18.22 0.04
CA LEU A 162 -17.01 -17.12 -0.90
C LEU A 162 -15.52 -16.76 -1.01
N PRO A 163 -14.92 -16.71 -2.20
CA PRO A 163 -13.61 -16.09 -2.33
C PRO A 163 -13.71 -14.59 -2.03
N LEU A 164 -12.78 -14.10 -1.19
CA LEU A 164 -12.72 -12.70 -0.77
C LEU A 164 -11.57 -11.99 -1.49
N ILE A 165 -11.87 -10.93 -2.21
CA ILE A 165 -10.91 -10.02 -2.82
C ILE A 165 -10.68 -8.88 -1.83
N CYS A 166 -9.49 -8.82 -1.23
CA CYS A 166 -9.08 -7.76 -0.33
C CYS A 166 -8.36 -6.67 -1.13
N ALA A 167 -9.03 -5.53 -1.31
CA ALA A 167 -8.51 -4.40 -2.08
C ALA A 167 -7.63 -3.44 -1.26
N ASN A 168 -7.48 -3.67 0.04
CA ASN A 168 -6.57 -2.93 0.93
C ASN A 168 -5.95 -3.90 1.95
N PRO A 169 -4.73 -4.40 1.71
CA PRO A 169 -4.07 -5.34 2.63
C PRO A 169 -3.65 -4.74 3.97
N ASP A 170 -3.63 -3.42 4.12
CA ASP A 170 -3.29 -2.79 5.40
C ASP A 170 -4.29 -3.22 6.48
N ARG A 171 -3.79 -3.45 7.70
CA ARG A 171 -4.63 -3.79 8.84
C ARG A 171 -5.17 -2.56 9.54
N ILE A 172 -4.34 -1.53 9.61
CA ILE A 172 -4.62 -0.25 10.24
C ILE A 172 -4.01 0.87 9.41
N VAL A 173 -4.56 2.05 9.56
CA VAL A 173 -3.99 3.31 9.07
C VAL A 173 -4.10 4.35 10.19
N GLN A 174 -3.12 5.24 10.26
CA GLN A 174 -3.15 6.36 11.19
C GLN A 174 -3.56 7.64 10.46
N ILE A 175 -4.52 8.38 11.02
CA ILE A 175 -4.94 9.70 10.55
C ILE A 175 -4.81 10.67 11.73
N GLY A 176 -3.77 11.50 11.72
CA GLY A 176 -3.41 12.26 12.91
C GLY A 176 -3.12 11.33 14.09
N ASP A 177 -3.82 11.53 15.21
CA ASP A 177 -3.68 10.70 16.43
C ASP A 177 -4.65 9.50 16.43
N LYS A 178 -5.50 9.34 15.42
CA LYS A 178 -6.50 8.27 15.37
C LYS A 178 -6.00 7.09 14.56
N VAL A 179 -6.01 5.89 15.16
CA VAL A 179 -5.79 4.63 14.45
C VAL A 179 -7.13 4.08 13.98
N MET A 180 -7.21 3.70 12.71
CA MET A 180 -8.40 3.14 12.07
C MET A 180 -8.08 1.78 11.47
N TYR A 181 -9.03 0.85 11.56
CA TYR A 181 -8.89 -0.45 10.91
C TYR A 181 -9.15 -0.36 9.41
N CYS A 182 -8.41 -1.18 8.66
CA CYS A 182 -8.56 -1.34 7.22
C CYS A 182 -9.08 -2.74 6.85
N ALA A 183 -9.34 -2.96 5.56
CA ALA A 183 -9.87 -4.22 5.05
C ALA A 183 -9.00 -5.43 5.41
N GLY A 184 -7.68 -5.28 5.43
CA GLY A 184 -6.76 -6.36 5.79
C GLY A 184 -7.03 -6.97 7.16
N ALA A 185 -7.54 -6.18 8.12
CA ALA A 185 -7.90 -6.70 9.44
C ALA A 185 -9.07 -7.72 9.37
N LEU A 186 -10.06 -7.48 8.51
CA LEU A 186 -11.19 -8.40 8.30
C LEU A 186 -10.77 -9.61 7.45
N ALA A 187 -10.00 -9.37 6.40
CA ALA A 187 -9.51 -10.41 5.51
C ALA A 187 -8.62 -11.43 6.23
N GLU A 188 -7.80 -10.98 7.18
CA GLU A 188 -6.97 -11.86 8.01
C GLU A 188 -7.82 -12.77 8.90
N ILE A 189 -8.87 -12.24 9.54
CA ILE A 189 -9.80 -13.05 10.32
C ILE A 189 -10.47 -14.10 9.45
N TYR A 190 -10.92 -13.71 8.25
CA TYR A 190 -11.53 -14.63 7.30
C TYR A 190 -10.57 -15.75 6.89
N GLU A 191 -9.32 -15.41 6.59
CA GLU A 191 -8.26 -16.38 6.24
C GLU A 191 -7.93 -17.33 7.41
N GLN A 192 -7.84 -16.82 8.66
CA GLN A 192 -7.64 -17.62 9.86
C GLN A 192 -8.78 -18.61 10.11
N MET A 193 -10.01 -18.28 9.70
CA MET A 193 -11.16 -19.20 9.71
C MET A 193 -11.15 -20.18 8.53
N GLY A 194 -10.09 -20.19 7.71
CA GLY A 194 -9.92 -21.05 6.54
C GLY A 194 -10.69 -20.55 5.30
N GLY A 195 -11.02 -19.28 5.25
CA GLY A 195 -11.55 -18.62 4.05
C GLY A 195 -10.46 -18.39 3.01
N ARG A 196 -10.86 -18.34 1.73
CA ARG A 196 -9.93 -18.04 0.63
C ARG A 196 -9.85 -16.53 0.41
N VAL A 197 -8.69 -15.93 0.64
CA VAL A 197 -8.45 -14.51 0.38
C VAL A 197 -7.56 -14.33 -0.85
N ILE A 198 -7.93 -13.39 -1.70
CA ILE A 198 -7.13 -12.88 -2.82
C ILE A 198 -6.66 -11.49 -2.40
N TRP A 199 -5.39 -11.40 -2.02
CA TRP A 199 -4.80 -10.17 -1.54
C TRP A 199 -4.31 -9.31 -2.71
N LEU A 200 -4.73 -8.05 -2.78
CA LEU A 200 -4.30 -7.08 -3.77
C LEU A 200 -3.53 -5.95 -3.09
N GLY A 201 -2.30 -5.73 -3.54
CA GLY A 201 -1.42 -4.72 -2.96
C GLY A 201 -0.20 -5.28 -2.25
N LYS A 202 0.53 -4.42 -1.54
CA LYS A 202 1.72 -4.78 -0.76
C LYS A 202 1.33 -5.58 0.49
N PRO A 203 2.08 -6.60 0.88
CA PRO A 203 3.41 -7.05 0.40
C PRO A 203 3.36 -8.09 -0.74
N TYR A 204 2.23 -8.32 -1.36
CA TYR A 204 2.05 -9.43 -2.31
C TYR A 204 2.67 -9.13 -3.68
N LEU A 205 3.38 -10.12 -4.25
CA LEU A 205 4.17 -9.94 -5.48
C LEU A 205 3.41 -9.38 -6.69
N PRO A 206 2.13 -9.73 -6.95
CA PRO A 206 1.45 -9.25 -8.15
C PRO A 206 1.43 -7.73 -8.32
N ILE A 207 1.40 -6.95 -7.21
CA ILE A 207 1.43 -5.49 -7.31
C ILE A 207 2.81 -4.99 -7.74
N TYR A 208 3.89 -5.67 -7.33
CA TYR A 208 5.26 -5.35 -7.72
C TYR A 208 5.54 -5.74 -9.17
N ASP A 209 4.98 -6.84 -9.67
CA ASP A 209 5.05 -7.21 -11.09
C ASP A 209 4.36 -6.16 -11.96
N THR A 210 3.20 -5.68 -11.51
CA THR A 210 2.50 -4.57 -12.17
C THR A 210 3.31 -3.27 -12.11
N ALA A 211 3.93 -2.96 -10.98
CA ALA A 211 4.82 -1.80 -10.84
C ALA A 211 6.02 -1.89 -11.80
N ALA A 212 6.67 -3.05 -11.88
CA ALA A 212 7.77 -3.29 -12.84
C ALA A 212 7.32 -3.06 -14.28
N ALA A 213 6.14 -3.56 -14.67
CA ALA A 213 5.59 -3.35 -16.01
C ALA A 213 5.30 -1.86 -16.31
N ARG A 214 4.83 -1.10 -15.30
CA ARG A 214 4.61 0.36 -15.43
C ARG A 214 5.93 1.12 -15.51
N ILE A 215 6.92 0.79 -14.68
CA ILE A 215 8.27 1.36 -14.73
C ILE A 215 8.89 1.16 -16.10
N ASN A 216 8.81 -0.05 -16.67
CA ASN A 216 9.36 -0.36 -18.00
C ASN A 216 8.68 0.41 -19.14
N LYS A 217 7.46 0.91 -18.96
CA LYS A 217 6.82 1.83 -19.90
C LYS A 217 7.34 3.27 -19.83
N LEU A 218 7.82 3.67 -18.64
CA LEU A 218 8.36 5.01 -18.41
C LEU A 218 9.83 5.13 -18.77
N THR A 219 10.58 4.05 -18.56
CA THR A 219 12.03 4.04 -18.75
C THR A 219 12.54 2.60 -18.80
N ASP A 220 13.55 2.35 -19.66
CA ASP A 220 14.21 1.04 -19.77
C ASP A 220 15.35 0.96 -18.75
N VAL A 221 15.04 0.51 -17.55
CA VAL A 221 16.02 0.38 -16.47
C VAL A 221 16.02 -1.03 -15.90
N HIS A 222 17.21 -1.51 -15.52
CA HIS A 222 17.32 -2.74 -14.78
C HIS A 222 16.75 -2.57 -13.35
N LYS A 223 16.18 -3.63 -12.80
CA LYS A 223 15.57 -3.65 -11.46
C LYS A 223 16.48 -3.11 -10.35
N SER A 224 17.80 -3.36 -10.41
CA SER A 224 18.79 -2.82 -9.47
C SER A 224 18.91 -1.28 -9.48
N LYS A 225 18.22 -0.61 -10.41
CA LYS A 225 18.13 0.85 -10.48
C LYS A 225 16.84 1.41 -9.92
N VAL A 226 16.02 0.55 -9.30
CA VAL A 226 14.78 0.93 -8.63
C VAL A 226 14.95 0.82 -7.13
N LEU A 227 14.68 1.91 -6.43
CA LEU A 227 14.65 1.97 -4.96
C LEU A 227 13.21 1.99 -4.49
N ALA A 228 12.80 1.00 -3.70
CA ALA A 228 11.53 1.00 -3.01
C ALA A 228 11.62 1.86 -1.74
N ILE A 229 10.61 2.69 -1.49
CA ILE A 229 10.53 3.57 -0.33
C ILE A 229 9.22 3.31 0.39
N GLY A 230 9.28 3.02 1.70
CA GLY A 230 8.09 2.77 2.49
C GLY A 230 8.34 2.82 3.99
N ASP A 231 7.26 2.93 4.75
CA ASP A 231 7.25 2.92 6.21
C ASP A 231 6.61 1.64 6.80
N GLY A 232 5.92 0.85 5.96
CA GLY A 232 5.22 -0.34 6.37
C GLY A 232 6.15 -1.55 6.59
N HIS A 233 6.43 -1.86 7.85
CA HIS A 233 7.27 -3.00 8.24
C HIS A 233 6.64 -4.38 7.93
N LYS A 234 5.35 -4.43 7.61
CA LYS A 234 4.61 -5.65 7.20
C LYS A 234 4.14 -5.62 5.75
N THR A 235 4.26 -4.50 5.08
CA THR A 235 3.77 -4.27 3.71
C THR A 235 4.90 -3.88 2.78
N ASP A 236 5.40 -2.64 2.89
CA ASP A 236 6.40 -2.08 1.99
C ASP A 236 7.71 -2.85 2.01
N VAL A 237 8.31 -2.96 3.21
CA VAL A 237 9.66 -3.50 3.34
C VAL A 237 9.71 -4.98 2.96
N PRO A 238 8.90 -5.89 3.55
CA PRO A 238 8.94 -7.29 3.17
C PRO A 238 8.49 -7.55 1.73
N GLY A 239 7.53 -6.77 1.22
CA GLY A 239 7.08 -6.89 -0.16
C GLY A 239 8.16 -6.49 -1.15
N ALA A 240 8.86 -5.38 -0.93
CA ALA A 240 9.98 -4.95 -1.75
C ALA A 240 11.15 -5.94 -1.67
N ASN A 241 11.45 -6.48 -0.49
CA ASN A 241 12.46 -7.55 -0.33
C ASN A 241 12.10 -8.79 -1.15
N ALA A 242 10.86 -9.29 -1.03
CA ALA A 242 10.38 -10.45 -1.78
C ALA A 242 10.42 -10.21 -3.29
N ALA A 243 10.09 -8.98 -3.71
CA ALA A 243 10.21 -8.54 -5.09
C ALA A 243 11.67 -8.29 -5.52
N GLY A 244 12.66 -8.27 -4.62
CA GLY A 244 14.10 -8.11 -4.88
C GLY A 244 14.48 -6.68 -5.25
N TYR A 245 13.83 -5.68 -4.67
CA TYR A 245 14.20 -4.28 -4.71
C TYR A 245 15.05 -3.90 -3.49
N ASP A 246 15.96 -2.96 -3.66
CA ASP A 246 16.58 -2.27 -2.55
C ASP A 246 15.56 -1.37 -1.84
N VAL A 247 15.69 -1.24 -0.53
CA VAL A 247 14.67 -0.59 0.32
C VAL A 247 15.27 0.58 1.09
N LEU A 248 14.59 1.73 1.01
CA LEU A 248 14.73 2.86 1.92
C LEU A 248 13.56 2.83 2.91
N TYR A 249 13.85 2.56 4.17
CA TYR A 249 12.87 2.54 5.25
C TYR A 249 12.66 3.93 5.84
N VAL A 250 11.41 4.42 5.81
CA VAL A 250 11.00 5.70 6.40
C VAL A 250 10.53 5.42 7.83
N THR A 251 11.25 5.94 8.83
CA THR A 251 10.94 5.68 10.24
C THR A 251 9.97 6.69 10.86
N GLY A 252 9.66 7.79 10.16
CA GLY A 252 8.73 8.84 10.60
C GLY A 252 7.26 8.61 10.20
N GLY A 253 6.93 7.42 9.70
CA GLY A 253 5.57 7.02 9.34
C GLY A 253 4.93 6.12 10.39
N LEU A 254 4.47 4.95 9.97
CA LEU A 254 3.78 3.98 10.84
C LEU A 254 4.58 3.58 12.08
N ALA A 255 5.91 3.56 12.00
CA ALA A 255 6.77 3.20 13.12
C ALA A 255 6.64 4.19 14.31
N GLU A 256 6.28 5.45 14.07
CA GLU A 256 6.04 6.42 15.16
C GLU A 256 4.80 6.11 16.00
N THR A 257 3.92 5.21 15.53
CA THR A 257 2.76 4.74 16.29
C THR A 257 3.10 3.67 17.32
N LEU A 258 4.34 3.17 17.30
CA LEU A 258 4.81 2.15 18.24
C LEU A 258 5.16 2.78 19.59
N ASP A 259 5.04 2.02 20.65
CA ASP A 259 5.45 2.44 22.00
C ASP A 259 6.95 2.81 22.05
N HIS A 260 7.75 2.16 21.21
CA HIS A 260 9.19 2.37 21.07
C HIS A 260 9.58 2.42 19.59
N PRO A 261 9.43 3.59 18.93
CA PRO A 261 9.84 3.75 17.54
C PRO A 261 11.37 3.63 17.40
N PRO A 262 11.88 3.03 16.31
CA PRO A 262 13.31 2.92 16.10
C PRO A 262 13.95 4.29 15.80
N GLU A 263 14.89 4.72 16.63
CA GLU A 263 15.59 6.01 16.50
C GLU A 263 16.95 5.87 15.79
N THR A 264 17.53 4.67 15.86
CA THR A 264 18.84 4.38 15.27
C THR A 264 18.75 3.32 14.17
N PRO A 265 19.71 3.28 13.24
CA PRO A 265 19.78 2.22 12.22
C PRO A 265 19.81 0.79 12.82
N ALA A 266 20.49 0.61 13.94
CA ALA A 266 20.55 -0.69 14.61
C ALA A 266 19.19 -1.12 15.18
N GLU A 267 18.43 -0.20 15.76
CA GLU A 267 17.06 -0.44 16.23
C GLU A 267 16.12 -0.70 15.07
N ALA A 268 16.23 0.05 13.96
CA ALA A 268 15.46 -0.21 12.73
C ALA A 268 15.75 -1.61 12.19
N ALA A 269 17.01 -2.02 12.15
CA ALA A 269 17.40 -3.37 11.73
C ALA A 269 16.81 -4.45 12.65
N ALA A 270 16.92 -4.27 13.97
CA ALA A 270 16.38 -5.21 14.95
C ALA A 270 14.85 -5.31 14.84
N PHE A 271 14.16 -4.18 14.65
CA PHE A 271 12.72 -4.13 14.47
C PHE A 271 12.28 -4.84 13.18
N LEU A 272 12.89 -4.51 12.03
CA LEU A 272 12.57 -5.12 10.75
C LEU A 272 12.82 -6.62 10.74
N SER A 273 13.90 -7.08 11.40
CA SER A 273 14.26 -8.50 11.45
C SER A 273 13.19 -9.36 12.16
N GLN A 274 12.45 -8.81 13.12
CA GLN A 274 11.30 -9.47 13.78
C GLN A 274 10.16 -9.75 12.79
N HIS A 275 10.12 -9.00 11.70
CA HIS A 275 9.15 -9.15 10.61
C HIS A 275 9.73 -9.81 9.36
N HIS A 276 10.89 -10.48 9.48
CA HIS A 276 11.61 -11.14 8.37
C HIS A 276 11.90 -10.19 7.20
N ALA A 277 12.17 -8.92 7.53
CA ALA A 277 12.41 -7.84 6.58
C ALA A 277 13.73 -7.14 6.88
N PHE A 278 14.29 -6.45 5.89
CA PHE A 278 15.49 -5.63 6.02
C PHE A 278 15.44 -4.42 5.09
N ALA A 279 16.19 -3.40 5.41
CA ALA A 279 16.35 -2.21 4.58
C ALA A 279 17.82 -1.93 4.30
N HIS A 280 18.11 -1.30 3.16
CA HIS A 280 19.45 -0.89 2.76
C HIS A 280 19.75 0.48 3.33
N TYR A 281 18.75 1.34 3.35
CA TYR A 281 18.84 2.72 3.83
C TYR A 281 17.71 3.03 4.81
N CYS A 282 17.93 4.01 5.68
CA CYS A 282 16.87 4.58 6.50
C CYS A 282 16.99 6.09 6.63
N LEU A 283 15.84 6.75 6.76
CA LEU A 283 15.73 8.15 7.14
C LEU A 283 14.37 8.41 7.81
N LYS A 284 14.24 9.52 8.52
CA LYS A 284 13.01 9.80 9.26
C LYS A 284 11.88 10.25 8.32
N TYR A 285 12.12 11.25 7.50
CA TYR A 285 11.19 11.79 6.51
C TYR A 285 11.89 12.04 5.19
N LEU A 286 11.16 11.94 4.07
CA LEU A 286 11.71 12.19 2.74
C LEU A 286 12.14 13.64 2.59
N VAL A 287 13.45 13.82 2.41
CA VAL A 287 14.10 15.09 2.07
C VAL A 287 15.08 14.88 0.92
N TRP A 288 15.45 15.98 0.26
CA TRP A 288 16.40 15.95 -0.86
C TRP A 288 17.85 15.86 -0.43
#